data_1fa26ba16ca844817aad436c03b7856c
#
_entry.id   1fa26ba16ca844817aad436c03b7856c
#
_cell.length_a   1.000
_cell.length_b   1.000
_cell.length_c   1.000
_cell.angle_alpha   90.00
_cell.angle_beta   90.00
_cell.angle_gamma   90.00
#
_symmetry.space_group_name_H-M   'P 1'
#
loop_
_entity.id
_entity.type
_entity.pdbx_description
1 polymer ?
#
loop_
_entity_poly.entity_id
_entity_poly.type
_entity_poly.pdbx_seq_one_letter_code
_entity_poly.pdbx_strand_id
1 'polypeptide(L)'
;FIGENLFGKIGILILVIGMGLFVKYAIDKDWINEVFRTVLGFVVGGGLLLISQKLKKTYRAFSSLLAGGAFAIFYVTVAMAYHYYGLFSQVTAFVILVVLTILMSVLSAFYNRRELAIIALVGGFISPFLVSNGMGSYFVLFVYVTILNLGMFGLSICKKWGELPIVSFVASYLILLGYSSAGDLDV
;
A
#
# COMPACT_ATOMS: atom_id res chain seq x y z
N PHE A 1 2.55 33.52 18.70
CA PHE A 1 2.32 32.06 18.76
C PHE A 1 1.48 31.53 17.61
N ILE A 2 0.52 32.26 17.04
CA ILE A 2 -0.32 31.82 15.93
C ILE A 2 0.38 32.01 14.58
N GLY A 3 1.17 33.08 14.42
CA GLY A 3 1.85 33.43 13.17
C GLY A 3 2.97 32.46 12.78
N GLU A 4 3.81 32.04 13.70
CA GLU A 4 4.93 31.14 13.41
C GLU A 4 4.49 29.75 12.90
N ASN A 5 3.39 29.21 13.45
CA ASN A 5 2.81 27.94 12.99
C ASN A 5 2.11 28.07 11.62
N LEU A 6 1.54 29.25 11.30
CA LEU A 6 0.84 29.48 10.04
C LEU A 6 1.85 29.60 8.88
N PHE A 7 2.89 30.39 9.04
CA PHE A 7 3.96 30.54 8.04
C PHE A 7 4.67 29.22 7.76
N GLY A 8 4.94 28.41 8.79
CA GLY A 8 5.50 27.08 8.62
C GLY A 8 4.60 26.14 7.82
N LYS A 9 3.29 26.13 8.09
CA LYS A 9 2.32 25.31 7.36
C LYS A 9 2.18 25.75 5.89
N ILE A 10 2.11 27.06 5.65
CA ILE A 10 2.07 27.63 4.29
C ILE A 10 3.36 27.30 3.54
N GLY A 11 4.53 27.45 4.18
CA GLY A 11 5.82 27.10 3.58
C GLY A 11 5.91 25.62 3.18
N ILE A 12 5.46 24.72 4.05
CA ILE A 12 5.39 23.28 3.73
C ILE A 12 4.43 23.02 2.55
N LEU A 13 3.27 23.65 2.54
CA LEU A 13 2.30 23.48 1.47
C LEU A 13 2.84 23.95 0.11
N ILE A 14 3.48 25.12 0.08
CA ILE A 14 4.15 25.64 -1.11
C ILE A 14 5.28 24.72 -1.56
N LEU A 15 6.08 24.20 -0.62
CA LEU A 15 7.16 23.25 -0.93
C LEU A 15 6.62 21.94 -1.52
N VAL A 16 5.55 21.40 -0.96
CA VAL A 16 4.91 20.18 -1.47
C VAL A 16 4.35 20.39 -2.88
N ILE A 17 3.66 21.51 -3.10
CA ILE A 17 3.12 21.85 -4.44
C ILE A 17 4.28 22.09 -5.42
N GLY A 18 5.30 22.85 -5.03
CA GLY A 18 6.48 23.13 -5.87
C GLY A 18 7.23 21.86 -6.25
N MET A 19 7.41 20.95 -5.30
CA MET A 19 8.02 19.64 -5.54
C MET A 19 7.15 18.78 -6.47
N GLY A 20 5.84 18.76 -6.28
CA GLY A 20 4.90 18.04 -7.16
C GLY A 20 4.95 18.57 -8.60
N LEU A 21 4.95 19.89 -8.78
CA LEU A 21 5.08 20.52 -10.10
C LEU A 21 6.44 20.26 -10.75
N PHE A 22 7.53 20.30 -9.97
CA PHE A 22 8.88 19.98 -10.44
C PHE A 22 8.97 18.52 -10.93
N VAL A 23 8.44 17.58 -10.12
CA VAL A 23 8.40 16.16 -10.51
C VAL A 23 7.57 15.97 -11.78
N LYS A 24 6.39 16.61 -11.87
CA LYS A 24 5.56 16.60 -13.08
C LYS A 24 6.34 17.12 -14.28
N TYR A 25 7.00 18.28 -14.16
CA TYR A 25 7.80 18.87 -15.23
C TYR A 25 8.95 17.95 -15.70
N ALA A 26 9.66 17.33 -14.74
CA ALA A 26 10.72 16.38 -15.03
C ALA A 26 10.21 15.12 -15.76
N ILE A 27 8.97 14.71 -15.46
CA ILE A 27 8.26 13.63 -16.14
C ILE A 27 7.89 14.04 -17.58
N ASP A 28 7.29 15.21 -17.75
CA ASP A 28 6.82 15.72 -19.06
C ASP A 28 7.99 16.01 -20.03
N LYS A 29 9.19 16.22 -19.50
CA LYS A 29 10.43 16.45 -20.27
C LYS A 29 11.28 15.19 -20.49
N ASP A 30 10.77 14.02 -20.11
CA ASP A 30 11.49 12.73 -20.19
C ASP A 30 12.89 12.72 -19.53
N TRP A 31 13.14 13.65 -18.59
CA TRP A 31 14.39 13.70 -17.83
C TRP A 31 14.57 12.48 -16.91
N ILE A 32 13.46 11.86 -16.55
CA ILE A 32 13.42 10.73 -15.63
C ILE A 32 12.77 9.56 -16.36
N ASN A 33 13.57 8.58 -16.75
CA ASN A 33 13.12 7.33 -17.34
C ASN A 33 12.16 6.58 -16.38
N GLU A 34 11.26 5.80 -16.92
CA GLU A 34 10.25 4.99 -16.20
C GLU A 34 10.88 4.05 -15.16
N VAL A 35 12.00 3.41 -15.52
CA VAL A 35 12.78 2.58 -14.60
C VAL A 35 13.31 3.40 -13.43
N PHE A 36 13.83 4.60 -13.70
CA PHE A 36 14.36 5.47 -12.65
C PHE A 36 13.25 5.97 -11.71
N ARG A 37 12.06 6.28 -12.24
CA ARG A 37 10.87 6.64 -11.42
C ARG A 37 10.48 5.50 -10.48
N THR A 38 10.47 4.28 -11.00
CA THR A 38 10.17 3.09 -10.20
C THR A 38 11.22 2.87 -9.11
N VAL A 39 12.51 2.98 -9.45
CA VAL A 39 13.61 2.86 -8.48
C VAL A 39 13.51 3.96 -7.42
N LEU A 40 13.24 5.21 -7.80
CA LEU A 40 13.03 6.30 -6.84
C LEU A 40 11.89 6.01 -5.87
N GLY A 41 10.77 5.47 -6.33
CA GLY A 41 9.66 5.06 -5.46
C GLY A 41 10.11 4.04 -4.42
N PHE A 42 10.86 3.03 -4.81
CA PHE A 42 11.42 2.05 -3.88
C PHE A 42 12.46 2.66 -2.93
N VAL A 43 13.31 3.56 -3.40
CA VAL A 43 14.32 4.25 -2.56
C VAL A 43 13.65 5.14 -1.53
N VAL A 44 12.65 5.93 -1.93
CA VAL A 44 11.90 6.81 -1.01
C VAL A 44 11.13 5.99 0.01
N GLY A 45 10.39 4.96 -0.43
CA GLY A 45 9.67 4.05 0.47
C GLY A 45 10.63 3.34 1.44
N GLY A 46 11.74 2.83 0.94
CA GLY A 46 12.78 2.20 1.76
C GLY A 46 13.40 3.16 2.77
N GLY A 47 13.71 4.38 2.35
CA GLY A 47 14.22 5.44 3.24
C GLY A 47 13.24 5.77 4.37
N LEU A 48 11.96 5.93 4.06
CA LEU A 48 10.91 6.16 5.07
C LEU A 48 10.79 4.97 6.04
N LEU A 49 10.94 3.74 5.54
CA LEU A 49 10.93 2.54 6.37
C LEU A 49 12.11 2.50 7.33
N LEU A 50 13.30 2.85 6.88
CA LEU A 50 14.50 2.94 7.72
C LEU A 50 14.36 4.03 8.78
N ILE A 51 13.83 5.21 8.42
CA ILE A 51 13.56 6.31 9.36
C ILE A 51 12.51 5.84 10.39
N SER A 52 11.45 5.19 9.94
CA SER A 52 10.44 4.60 10.81
C SER A 52 11.06 3.66 11.85
N GLN A 53 11.96 2.76 11.43
CA GLN A 53 12.61 1.83 12.36
C GLN A 53 13.47 2.56 13.42
N LYS A 54 14.19 3.60 13.04
CA LYS A 54 14.99 4.42 13.96
C LYS A 54 14.12 5.14 15.00
N LEU A 55 12.96 5.66 14.56
CA LEU A 55 12.03 6.39 15.42
C LEU A 55 11.14 5.50 16.30
N LYS A 56 11.12 4.19 16.08
CA LYS A 56 10.25 3.24 16.78
C LYS A 56 10.34 3.30 18.31
N LYS A 57 11.54 3.56 18.84
CA LYS A 57 11.76 3.61 20.29
C LYS A 57 11.25 4.91 20.92
N THR A 58 11.37 6.02 20.22
CA THR A 58 11.09 7.38 20.73
C THR A 58 9.67 7.83 20.40
N TYR A 59 9.24 7.63 19.16
CA TYR A 59 7.95 8.12 18.64
C TYR A 59 7.13 7.01 17.99
N ARG A 60 6.60 6.08 18.80
CA ARG A 60 5.93 4.87 18.33
C ARG A 60 4.78 5.11 17.34
N ALA A 61 3.89 6.08 17.63
CA ALA A 61 2.74 6.37 16.77
C ALA A 61 3.19 6.97 15.42
N PHE A 62 4.14 7.91 15.45
CA PHE A 62 4.69 8.52 14.25
C PHE A 62 5.47 7.51 13.40
N SER A 63 6.25 6.63 14.04
CA SER A 63 6.95 5.54 13.38
C SER A 63 5.99 4.59 12.64
N SER A 64 4.87 4.21 13.26
CA SER A 64 3.89 3.36 12.58
C SER A 64 3.23 4.06 11.40
N LEU A 65 2.96 5.37 11.49
CA LEU A 65 2.44 6.16 10.38
C LEU A 65 3.43 6.23 9.21
N LEU A 66 4.72 6.46 9.50
CA LEU A 66 5.78 6.46 8.48
C LEU A 66 5.93 5.09 7.80
N ALA A 67 5.86 4.01 8.58
CA ALA A 67 5.89 2.66 8.00
C ALA A 67 4.70 2.42 7.07
N GLY A 68 3.48 2.80 7.50
CA GLY A 68 2.29 2.72 6.66
C GLY A 68 2.43 3.53 5.36
N GLY A 69 2.94 4.75 5.45
CA GLY A 69 3.23 5.62 4.30
C GLY A 69 4.27 5.02 3.35
N ALA A 70 5.32 4.40 3.88
CA ALA A 70 6.34 3.71 3.09
C ALA A 70 5.73 2.57 2.25
N PHE A 71 4.87 1.74 2.86
CA PHE A 71 4.19 0.67 2.14
C PHE A 71 3.18 1.20 1.12
N ALA A 72 2.45 2.28 1.44
CA ALA A 72 1.57 2.92 0.47
C ALA A 72 2.35 3.38 -0.78
N ILE A 73 3.56 3.96 -0.60
CA ILE A 73 4.44 4.32 -1.72
C ILE A 73 4.84 3.07 -2.52
N PHE A 74 5.19 1.97 -1.86
CA PHE A 74 5.52 0.73 -2.57
C PHE A 74 4.35 0.20 -3.39
N TYR A 75 3.13 0.17 -2.83
CA TYR A 75 1.93 -0.27 -3.56
C TYR A 75 1.68 0.59 -4.80
N VAL A 76 1.73 1.92 -4.65
CA VAL A 76 1.54 2.85 -5.77
C VAL A 76 2.65 2.69 -6.80
N THR A 77 3.91 2.55 -6.37
CA THR A 77 5.06 2.36 -7.28
C THR A 77 4.90 1.10 -8.13
N VAL A 78 4.51 -0.03 -7.52
CA VAL A 78 4.30 -1.29 -8.25
C VAL A 78 3.11 -1.19 -9.19
N ALA A 79 2.01 -0.57 -8.77
CA ALA A 79 0.83 -0.36 -9.61
C ALA A 79 1.16 0.51 -10.83
N MET A 80 1.90 1.61 -10.66
CA MET A 80 2.34 2.46 -11.76
C MET A 80 3.32 1.76 -12.69
N ALA A 81 4.27 0.99 -12.13
CA ALA A 81 5.23 0.21 -12.91
C ALA A 81 4.55 -0.85 -13.79
N TYR A 82 3.43 -1.40 -13.33
CA TYR A 82 2.62 -2.33 -14.11
C TYR A 82 1.73 -1.62 -15.14
N HIS A 83 0.84 -0.68 -14.71
CA HIS A 83 -0.19 -0.12 -15.58
C HIS A 83 0.32 0.92 -16.58
N TYR A 84 1.25 1.77 -16.15
CA TYR A 84 1.69 2.92 -16.96
C TYR A 84 3.02 2.68 -17.66
N TYR A 85 3.93 1.93 -17.00
CA TYR A 85 5.29 1.77 -17.53
C TYR A 85 5.52 0.40 -18.19
N GLY A 86 4.62 -0.57 -18.00
CA GLY A 86 4.76 -1.90 -18.58
C GLY A 86 6.05 -2.64 -18.15
N LEU A 87 6.67 -2.21 -17.03
CA LEU A 87 7.95 -2.77 -16.55
C LEU A 87 7.78 -4.16 -15.95
N PHE A 88 6.60 -4.46 -15.43
CA PHE A 88 6.29 -5.73 -14.78
C PHE A 88 5.18 -6.45 -15.53
N SER A 89 5.29 -7.78 -15.62
CA SER A 89 4.15 -8.61 -16.00
C SER A 89 3.10 -8.60 -14.88
N GLN A 90 1.86 -8.91 -15.20
CA GLN A 90 0.77 -8.99 -14.22
C GLN A 90 1.13 -9.90 -13.04
N VAL A 91 1.67 -11.08 -13.35
CA VAL A 91 2.07 -12.06 -12.33
C VAL A 91 3.19 -11.52 -11.45
N THR A 92 4.19 -10.87 -12.04
CA THR A 92 5.32 -10.28 -11.29
C THR A 92 4.84 -9.17 -10.37
N ALA A 93 4.01 -8.24 -10.86
CA ALA A 93 3.46 -7.17 -10.05
C ALA A 93 2.61 -7.72 -8.89
N PHE A 94 1.76 -8.72 -9.16
CA PHE A 94 0.94 -9.37 -8.14
C PHE A 94 1.79 -10.04 -7.05
N VAL A 95 2.81 -10.80 -7.44
CA VAL A 95 3.73 -11.45 -6.47
C VAL A 95 4.43 -10.41 -5.60
N ILE A 96 4.90 -9.30 -6.18
CA ILE A 96 5.53 -8.22 -5.39
C ILE A 96 4.52 -7.63 -4.38
N LEU A 97 3.28 -7.36 -4.79
CA LEU A 97 2.25 -6.83 -3.88
C LEU A 97 1.92 -7.80 -2.75
N VAL A 98 1.85 -9.11 -3.04
CA VAL A 98 1.66 -10.15 -2.01
C VAL A 98 2.81 -10.17 -1.02
N VAL A 99 4.05 -10.12 -1.50
CA VAL A 99 5.25 -10.06 -0.64
C VAL A 99 5.23 -8.81 0.23
N LEU A 100 4.86 -7.65 -0.32
CA LEU A 100 4.71 -6.41 0.45
C LEU A 100 3.65 -6.55 1.54
N THR A 101 2.51 -7.18 1.24
CA THR A 101 1.44 -7.44 2.24
C THR A 101 1.95 -8.32 3.37
N ILE A 102 2.66 -9.39 3.06
CA ILE A 102 3.25 -10.29 4.06
C ILE A 102 4.27 -9.53 4.93
N LEU A 103 5.19 -8.78 4.29
CA LEU A 103 6.21 -8.01 5.01
C LEU A 103 5.57 -6.99 5.96
N MET A 104 4.54 -6.28 5.52
CA MET A 104 3.83 -5.33 6.34
C MET A 104 3.09 -6.00 7.49
N SER A 105 2.46 -7.15 7.26
CA SER A 105 1.79 -7.95 8.29
C SER A 105 2.77 -8.41 9.37
N VAL A 106 3.93 -8.93 8.96
CA VAL A 106 5.03 -9.31 9.86
C VAL A 106 5.54 -8.10 10.62
N LEU A 107 5.73 -6.97 9.93
CA LEU A 107 6.20 -5.73 10.56
C LEU A 107 5.19 -5.23 11.61
N SER A 108 3.88 -5.33 11.35
CA SER A 108 2.83 -4.98 12.31
C SER A 108 2.94 -5.77 13.61
N ALA A 109 3.26 -7.07 13.48
CA ALA A 109 3.51 -7.94 14.64
C ALA A 109 4.74 -7.51 15.42
N PHE A 110 5.85 -7.15 14.77
CA PHE A 110 7.07 -6.66 15.42
C PHE A 110 6.90 -5.28 16.06
N TYR A 111 6.12 -4.40 15.45
CA TYR A 111 5.79 -3.08 16.01
C TYR A 111 4.75 -3.17 17.13
N ASN A 112 4.06 -4.31 17.21
CA ASN A 112 2.90 -4.49 18.08
C ASN A 112 1.85 -3.38 17.88
N ARG A 113 1.53 -3.10 16.59
CA ARG A 113 0.62 -2.04 16.16
C ARG A 113 -0.43 -2.58 15.22
N ARG A 114 -1.68 -2.62 15.70
CA ARG A 114 -2.84 -3.08 14.94
C ARG A 114 -3.14 -2.20 13.71
N GLU A 115 -2.82 -0.90 13.79
CA GLU A 115 -3.01 0.04 12.69
C GLU A 115 -2.22 -0.40 11.44
N LEU A 116 -0.99 -0.89 11.62
CA LEU A 116 -0.18 -1.42 10.52
C LEU A 116 -0.77 -2.71 9.94
N ALA A 117 -1.36 -3.57 10.78
CA ALA A 117 -2.03 -4.77 10.31
C ALA A 117 -3.27 -4.45 9.48
N ILE A 118 -4.04 -3.42 9.87
CA ILE A 118 -5.19 -2.94 9.10
C ILE A 118 -4.75 -2.38 7.74
N ILE A 119 -3.67 -1.58 7.71
CA ILE A 119 -3.14 -1.05 6.44
C ILE A 119 -2.63 -2.20 5.55
N ALA A 120 -1.95 -3.21 6.12
CA ALA A 120 -1.54 -4.41 5.39
C ALA A 120 -2.73 -5.17 4.79
N LEU A 121 -3.81 -5.29 5.58
CA LEU A 121 -5.04 -5.92 5.14
C LEU A 121 -5.68 -5.15 3.98
N VAL A 122 -5.84 -3.83 4.12
CA VAL A 122 -6.39 -2.97 3.06
C VAL A 122 -5.54 -3.06 1.80
N GLY A 123 -4.20 -2.96 1.92
CA GLY A 123 -3.27 -3.12 0.80
C GLY A 123 -3.38 -4.49 0.15
N GLY A 124 -3.47 -5.55 0.95
CA GLY A 124 -3.67 -6.91 0.47
C GLY A 124 -4.96 -7.08 -0.32
N PHE A 125 -6.09 -6.57 0.18
CA PHE A 125 -7.36 -6.65 -0.52
C PHE A 125 -7.42 -5.78 -1.79
N ILE A 126 -6.70 -4.67 -1.84
CA ILE A 126 -6.61 -3.80 -3.03
C ILE A 126 -5.68 -4.39 -4.08
N SER A 127 -4.68 -5.23 -3.70
CA SER A 127 -3.67 -5.77 -4.61
C SER A 127 -4.22 -6.41 -5.89
N PRO A 128 -5.25 -7.28 -5.87
CA PRO A 128 -5.80 -7.86 -7.10
C PRO A 128 -6.36 -6.82 -8.06
N PHE A 129 -6.99 -5.76 -7.51
CA PHE A 129 -7.56 -4.68 -8.33
C PHE A 129 -6.46 -3.80 -8.93
N LEU A 130 -5.36 -3.58 -8.21
CA LEU A 130 -4.20 -2.82 -8.69
C LEU A 130 -3.49 -3.47 -9.87
N VAL A 131 -3.67 -4.77 -10.11
CA VAL A 131 -3.05 -5.49 -11.23
C VAL A 131 -4.08 -6.23 -12.10
N SER A 132 -5.36 -5.91 -11.96
CA SER A 132 -6.42 -6.50 -12.78
C SER A 132 -6.35 -5.98 -14.20
N ASN A 133 -6.48 -6.88 -15.16
CA ASN A 133 -6.65 -6.59 -16.59
C ASN A 133 -8.03 -7.01 -17.12
N GLY A 134 -8.98 -7.28 -16.21
CA GLY A 134 -10.34 -7.72 -16.56
C GLY A 134 -10.47 -9.19 -16.94
N MET A 135 -9.37 -9.94 -17.15
CA MET A 135 -9.37 -11.36 -17.55
C MET A 135 -9.01 -12.31 -16.40
N GLY A 136 -9.12 -11.86 -15.16
CA GLY A 136 -8.72 -12.63 -13.98
C GLY A 136 -9.67 -13.82 -13.71
N SER A 137 -9.12 -14.97 -13.30
CA SER A 137 -9.91 -16.11 -12.86
C SER A 137 -10.50 -15.89 -11.47
N TYR A 138 -11.81 -16.05 -11.32
CA TYR A 138 -12.52 -16.02 -10.04
C TYR A 138 -11.90 -16.98 -9.02
N PHE A 139 -11.45 -18.14 -9.47
CA PHE A 139 -10.83 -19.13 -8.60
C PHE A 139 -9.54 -18.62 -7.95
N VAL A 140 -8.69 -17.95 -8.73
CA VAL A 140 -7.42 -17.34 -8.23
C VAL A 140 -7.71 -16.26 -7.20
N LEU A 141 -8.70 -15.39 -7.47
CA LEU A 141 -9.12 -14.36 -6.53
C LEU A 141 -9.64 -14.95 -5.21
N PHE A 142 -10.49 -15.98 -5.31
CA PHE A 142 -11.06 -16.64 -4.14
C PHE A 142 -10.00 -17.34 -3.27
N VAL A 143 -9.07 -18.05 -3.90
CA VAL A 143 -7.93 -18.69 -3.20
C VAL A 143 -7.07 -17.63 -2.52
N TYR A 144 -6.77 -16.52 -3.22
CA TYR A 144 -5.99 -15.42 -2.67
C TYR A 144 -6.65 -14.79 -1.43
N VAL A 145 -7.93 -14.44 -1.53
CA VAL A 145 -8.71 -13.86 -0.43
C VAL A 145 -8.76 -14.83 0.76
N THR A 146 -8.89 -16.13 0.50
CA THR A 146 -8.89 -17.15 1.56
C THR A 146 -7.55 -17.22 2.28
N ILE A 147 -6.43 -17.23 1.54
CA ILE A 147 -5.07 -17.22 2.12
C ILE A 147 -4.85 -15.96 2.96
N LEU A 148 -5.29 -14.80 2.46
CA LEU A 148 -5.16 -13.52 3.16
C LEU A 148 -5.97 -13.53 4.47
N ASN A 149 -7.21 -14.02 4.44
CA ASN A 149 -8.04 -14.18 5.63
C ASN A 149 -7.41 -15.11 6.67
N LEU A 150 -6.87 -16.25 6.23
CA LEU A 150 -6.16 -17.19 7.13
C LEU A 150 -4.93 -16.54 7.76
N GLY A 151 -4.15 -15.78 7.00
CA GLY A 151 -3.00 -15.02 7.49
C GLY A 151 -3.40 -13.99 8.54
N MET A 152 -4.46 -13.22 8.29
CA MET A 152 -4.96 -12.22 9.24
C MET A 152 -5.61 -12.84 10.48
N PHE A 153 -6.29 -13.98 10.33
CA PHE A 153 -6.81 -14.76 11.46
C PHE A 153 -5.68 -15.28 12.35
N GLY A 154 -4.61 -15.83 11.75
CA GLY A 154 -3.43 -16.26 12.47
C GLY A 154 -2.77 -15.10 13.25
N LEU A 155 -2.63 -13.93 12.61
CA LEU A 155 -2.09 -12.73 13.26
C LEU A 155 -2.99 -12.26 14.42
N SER A 156 -4.31 -12.33 14.25
CA SER A 156 -5.30 -12.00 15.26
C SER A 156 -5.16 -12.88 16.51
N ILE A 157 -4.99 -14.18 16.34
CA ILE A 157 -4.78 -15.12 17.47
C ILE A 157 -3.46 -14.81 18.18
N CYS A 158 -2.36 -14.64 17.42
CA CYS A 158 -1.03 -14.39 17.99
C CYS A 158 -0.96 -13.07 18.77
N LYS A 159 -1.66 -12.05 18.33
CA LYS A 159 -1.62 -10.70 18.91
C LYS A 159 -2.85 -10.32 19.74
N LYS A 160 -3.87 -11.19 19.78
CA LYS A 160 -5.18 -10.93 20.44
C LYS A 160 -5.88 -9.67 19.90
N TRP A 161 -5.78 -9.44 18.59
CA TRP A 161 -6.43 -8.32 17.89
C TRP A 161 -7.72 -8.78 17.24
N GLY A 162 -8.82 -8.82 18.01
CA GLY A 162 -10.10 -9.33 17.55
C GLY A 162 -10.77 -8.53 16.43
N GLU A 163 -10.29 -7.31 16.15
CA GLU A 163 -10.82 -6.45 15.09
C GLU A 163 -10.40 -6.93 13.69
N LEU A 164 -9.22 -7.58 13.56
CA LEU A 164 -8.68 -7.99 12.25
C LEU A 164 -9.57 -8.99 11.50
N PRO A 165 -10.10 -10.04 12.12
CA PRO A 165 -11.00 -10.97 11.43
C PRO A 165 -12.28 -10.30 10.96
N ILE A 166 -12.82 -9.36 11.75
CA ILE A 166 -14.04 -8.63 11.39
C ILE A 166 -13.79 -7.77 10.15
N VAL A 167 -12.72 -6.97 10.14
CA VAL A 167 -12.36 -6.12 9.00
C VAL A 167 -12.06 -6.98 7.78
N SER A 168 -11.35 -8.10 7.96
CA SER A 168 -11.03 -9.05 6.90
C SER A 168 -12.29 -9.67 6.29
N PHE A 169 -13.24 -10.10 7.12
CA PHE A 169 -14.51 -10.65 6.67
C PHE A 169 -15.35 -9.62 5.89
N VAL A 170 -15.48 -8.41 6.41
CA VAL A 170 -16.22 -7.32 5.74
C VAL A 170 -15.59 -6.99 4.39
N ALA A 171 -14.26 -6.87 4.34
CA ALA A 171 -13.54 -6.59 3.09
C ALA A 171 -13.73 -7.72 2.07
N SER A 172 -13.67 -8.99 2.50
CA SER A 172 -13.93 -10.14 1.64
C SER A 172 -15.35 -10.13 1.06
N TYR A 173 -16.33 -9.82 1.89
CA TYR A 173 -17.73 -9.72 1.47
C TYR A 173 -17.96 -8.60 0.45
N LEU A 174 -17.35 -7.42 0.66
CA LEU A 174 -17.43 -6.31 -0.29
C LEU A 174 -16.80 -6.66 -1.65
N ILE A 175 -15.68 -7.39 -1.66
CA ILE A 175 -15.05 -7.85 -2.89
C ILE A 175 -15.95 -8.83 -3.65
N LEU A 176 -16.54 -9.80 -2.94
CA LEU A 176 -17.44 -10.76 -3.56
C LEU A 176 -18.70 -10.11 -4.12
N LEU A 177 -19.29 -9.16 -3.39
CA LEU A 177 -20.42 -8.36 -3.88
C LEU A 177 -20.07 -7.53 -5.10
N GLY A 178 -18.92 -6.84 -5.09
CA GLY A 178 -18.47 -6.04 -6.23
C GLY A 178 -18.24 -6.88 -7.47
N TYR A 179 -17.77 -8.10 -7.28
CA TYR A 179 -17.54 -9.02 -8.40
C TYR A 179 -18.82 -9.63 -8.96
N SER A 180 -19.81 -9.95 -8.08
CA SER A 180 -21.11 -10.48 -8.52
C SER A 180 -21.91 -9.44 -9.30
N SER A 181 -21.88 -8.17 -8.86
CA SER A 181 -22.56 -7.08 -9.57
C SER A 181 -21.92 -6.72 -10.93
N ALA A 182 -20.62 -6.98 -11.11
CA ALA A 182 -19.95 -6.81 -12.40
C ALA A 182 -20.25 -7.93 -13.39
N GLY A 183 -20.46 -9.15 -12.89
CA GLY A 183 -20.83 -10.32 -13.73
C GLY A 183 -22.27 -10.30 -14.23
N ASP A 184 -23.18 -9.58 -13.56
CA ASP A 184 -24.58 -9.44 -14.00
C ASP A 184 -24.78 -8.37 -15.09
N LEU A 185 -23.73 -7.62 -15.45
CA LEU A 185 -23.79 -6.60 -16.51
C LEU A 185 -23.38 -7.14 -17.89
N ASP A 186 -22.89 -8.39 -17.96
CA ASP A 186 -22.42 -9.03 -19.20
C ASP A 186 -23.40 -10.12 -19.72
N VAL A 187 -24.68 -10.11 -19.25
CA VAL A 187 -25.79 -10.96 -19.76
C VAL A 187 -26.86 -10.05 -20.46
#